data_81931be676f137fba969ddeca73242eb
#
_entry.id   81931be676f137fba969ddeca73242eb
#
_cell.length_a   1.000
_cell.length_b   1.000
_cell.length_c   1.000
_cell.angle_alpha   90.00
_cell.angle_beta   90.00
_cell.angle_gamma   90.00
#
_symmetry.space_group_name_H-M   'P 1'
#
loop_
_entity.id
_entity.type
_entity.pdbx_description
1 polymer ?
#
loop_
_entity_poly.entity_id
_entity_poly.type
_entity_poly.pdbx_seq_one_letter_code
_entity_poly.pdbx_strand_id
1 'polypeptide(L)'
;CALCKSGKFDILGHMDLIKIFKFTPKKDIRVLAGGAINAIKKSGIVVELNSAGLRKPANEIYPSDALLQMLADADVPITLSSDAHSVAQVALNYDKIYAKAREFGYERIAVFKNRERQFVNLA
;
A
#
# COMPACT_ATOMS: atom_id res chain seq x y z
N CYS A 1 -0.15 -7.26 -14.14
CA CYS A 1 -0.20 -8.23 -13.04
C CYS A 1 -1.46 -9.06 -13.10
N ALA A 2 -1.35 -10.37 -12.86
CA ALA A 2 -2.48 -11.31 -12.93
C ALA A 2 -3.60 -10.94 -11.95
N LEU A 3 -3.26 -10.59 -10.70
CA LEU A 3 -4.21 -10.16 -9.67
C LEU A 3 -5.09 -9.00 -10.17
N CYS A 4 -4.49 -7.93 -10.70
CA CYS A 4 -5.23 -6.77 -11.23
C CYS A 4 -6.17 -7.14 -12.39
N LYS A 5 -5.72 -8.04 -13.27
CA LYS A 5 -6.51 -8.48 -14.44
C LYS A 5 -7.67 -9.41 -14.07
N SER A 6 -7.60 -10.06 -12.91
CA SER A 6 -8.62 -11.03 -12.49
C SER A 6 -9.96 -10.40 -12.14
N GLY A 7 -9.97 -9.13 -11.71
CA GLY A 7 -11.17 -8.43 -11.22
C GLY A 7 -11.80 -9.04 -9.96
N LYS A 8 -11.09 -9.94 -9.28
CA LYS A 8 -11.61 -10.70 -8.12
C LYS A 8 -11.31 -10.05 -6.77
N PHE A 9 -10.42 -9.06 -6.73
CA PHE A 9 -9.91 -8.46 -5.50
C PHE A 9 -10.14 -6.96 -5.49
N ASP A 10 -10.47 -6.43 -4.34
CA ASP A 10 -10.73 -5.01 -4.12
C ASP A 10 -9.47 -4.27 -3.62
N ILE A 11 -8.59 -5.00 -2.93
CA ILE A 11 -7.38 -4.45 -2.29
C ILE A 11 -6.16 -5.31 -2.66
N LEU A 12 -5.05 -4.64 -3.01
CA LEU A 12 -3.73 -5.23 -3.13
C LEU A 12 -2.96 -5.01 -1.83
N GLY A 13 -2.76 -6.09 -1.07
CA GLY A 13 -2.05 -6.07 0.21
C GLY A 13 -0.53 -6.06 0.04
N HIS A 14 0.21 -5.49 1.02
CA HIS A 14 1.67 -5.48 1.21
C HIS A 14 2.48 -5.67 -0.08
N MET A 15 2.35 -4.74 -1.02
CA MET A 15 2.78 -4.84 -2.42
C MET A 15 4.23 -5.30 -2.62
N ASP A 16 5.16 -4.87 -1.78
CA ASP A 16 6.60 -5.19 -1.87
C ASP A 16 7.09 -6.03 -0.67
N LEU A 17 6.27 -6.94 -0.17
CA LEU A 17 6.57 -7.82 0.97
C LEU A 17 7.89 -8.58 0.83
N ILE A 18 8.37 -8.81 -0.38
CA ILE A 18 9.65 -9.48 -0.64
C ILE A 18 10.83 -8.84 0.10
N LYS A 19 10.76 -7.54 0.42
CA LYS A 19 11.80 -6.82 1.18
C LYS A 19 11.83 -7.15 2.68
N ILE A 20 10.88 -7.92 3.20
CA ILE A 20 10.72 -8.21 4.64
C ILE A 20 12.04 -8.63 5.33
N PHE A 21 12.87 -9.42 4.64
CA PHE A 21 14.18 -9.85 5.11
C PHE A 21 15.34 -9.08 4.45
N LYS A 22 15.11 -7.82 4.06
CA LYS A 22 16.09 -6.94 3.39
C LYS A 22 16.52 -7.40 2.00
N PHE A 23 15.72 -8.24 1.34
CA PHE A 23 15.92 -8.53 -0.09
C PHE A 23 15.45 -7.33 -0.90
N THR A 24 16.40 -6.59 -1.45
CA THR A 24 16.14 -5.44 -2.29
C THR A 24 16.59 -5.70 -3.73
N PRO A 25 15.90 -5.17 -4.73
CA PRO A 25 16.32 -5.34 -6.11
C PRO A 25 17.64 -4.63 -6.39
N LYS A 26 18.48 -5.21 -7.27
CA LYS A 26 19.72 -4.56 -7.73
C LYS A 26 19.45 -3.37 -8.66
N LYS A 27 18.31 -3.37 -9.34
CA LYS A 27 17.86 -2.27 -10.22
C LYS A 27 16.91 -1.37 -9.47
N ASP A 28 16.80 -0.12 -9.91
CA ASP A 28 15.82 0.82 -9.37
C ASP A 28 14.42 0.21 -9.43
N ILE A 29 13.76 0.15 -8.27
CA ILE A 29 12.42 -0.43 -8.13
C ILE A 29 11.40 0.28 -9.03
N ARG A 30 11.59 1.57 -9.30
CA ARG A 30 10.71 2.35 -10.18
C ARG A 30 10.69 1.82 -11.61
N VAL A 31 11.86 1.39 -12.10
CA VAL A 31 11.96 0.77 -13.44
C VAL A 31 11.25 -0.59 -13.47
N LEU A 32 11.42 -1.37 -12.41
CA LEU A 32 10.82 -2.71 -12.32
C LEU A 32 9.29 -2.66 -12.13
N ALA A 33 8.79 -1.67 -11.39
CA ALA A 33 7.40 -1.58 -10.99
C ALA A 33 6.49 -0.86 -12.00
N GLY A 34 7.03 -0.13 -12.99
CA GLY A 34 6.23 0.68 -13.90
C GLY A 34 5.06 -0.06 -14.56
N GLY A 35 5.31 -1.28 -15.04
CA GLY A 35 4.24 -2.13 -15.59
C GLY A 35 3.19 -2.55 -14.55
N ALA A 36 3.60 -2.77 -13.31
CA ALA A 36 2.69 -3.11 -12.21
C ALA A 36 1.82 -1.92 -11.82
N ILE A 37 2.40 -0.73 -11.68
CA ILE A 37 1.66 0.51 -11.38
C ILE A 37 0.61 0.80 -12.45
N ASN A 38 0.97 0.67 -13.73
CA ASN A 38 0.01 0.82 -14.82
C ASN A 38 -1.15 -0.18 -14.77
N ALA A 39 -0.86 -1.44 -14.42
CA ALA A 39 -1.90 -2.47 -14.26
C ALA A 39 -2.81 -2.17 -13.07
N ILE A 40 -2.26 -1.70 -11.94
CA ILE A 40 -2.98 -1.28 -10.75
C ILE A 40 -3.93 -0.13 -11.10
N LYS A 41 -3.41 0.94 -11.71
CA LYS A 41 -4.22 2.08 -12.12
C LYS A 41 -5.40 1.67 -13.02
N LYS A 42 -5.13 0.87 -14.05
CA LYS A 42 -6.16 0.41 -15.00
C LYS A 42 -7.22 -0.48 -14.37
N SER A 43 -6.87 -1.26 -13.35
CA SER A 43 -7.83 -2.14 -12.67
C SER A 43 -8.73 -1.41 -11.68
N GLY A 44 -8.33 -0.21 -11.21
CA GLY A 44 -9.02 0.53 -10.17
C GLY A 44 -8.93 -0.11 -8.77
N ILE A 45 -8.05 -1.12 -8.59
CA ILE A 45 -7.82 -1.75 -7.29
C ILE A 45 -7.20 -0.74 -6.31
N VAL A 46 -7.53 -0.87 -5.03
CA VAL A 46 -6.94 -0.07 -3.96
C VAL A 46 -5.65 -0.72 -3.48
N VAL A 47 -4.62 0.06 -3.18
CA VAL A 47 -3.36 -0.45 -2.62
C VAL A 47 -3.33 -0.23 -1.13
N GLU A 48 -2.94 -1.27 -0.39
CA GLU A 48 -2.77 -1.21 1.05
C GLU A 48 -1.48 -0.48 1.42
N LEU A 49 -1.57 0.51 2.31
CA LEU A 49 -0.45 1.09 3.03
C LEU A 49 -0.37 0.41 4.40
N ASN A 50 0.69 -0.39 4.62
CA ASN A 50 0.73 -1.36 5.69
C ASN A 50 1.87 -1.06 6.67
N SER A 51 1.52 -0.93 7.97
CA SER A 51 2.47 -0.62 9.03
C SER A 51 3.26 -1.84 9.55
N ALA A 52 2.91 -3.06 9.16
CA ALA A 52 3.56 -4.27 9.65
C ALA A 52 5.06 -4.30 9.39
N GLY A 53 5.51 -3.74 8.28
CA GLY A 53 6.92 -3.71 7.91
C GLY A 53 7.81 -2.99 8.92
N LEU A 54 7.25 -2.04 9.69
CA LEU A 54 7.95 -1.37 10.80
C LEU A 54 8.30 -2.32 11.96
N ARG A 55 7.65 -3.48 12.03
CA ARG A 55 7.90 -4.53 13.03
C ARG A 55 8.79 -5.66 12.49
N LYS A 56 9.26 -5.54 11.26
CA LYS A 56 10.03 -6.57 10.56
C LYS A 56 11.48 -6.10 10.33
N PRO A 57 12.40 -7.01 9.98
CA PRO A 57 13.79 -6.64 9.68
C PRO A 57 13.96 -5.53 8.64
N ALA A 58 13.00 -5.39 7.72
CA ALA A 58 12.97 -4.30 6.74
C ALA A 58 12.85 -2.93 7.40
N ASN A 59 12.15 -2.82 8.54
CA ASN A 59 11.87 -1.59 9.28
C ASN A 59 11.34 -0.44 8.39
N GLU A 60 10.47 -0.81 7.47
CA GLU A 60 9.89 0.09 6.46
C GLU A 60 8.44 -0.32 6.20
N ILE A 61 7.56 0.63 5.95
CA ILE A 61 6.17 0.33 5.58
C ILE A 61 6.09 -0.39 4.22
N TYR A 62 4.97 -1.03 3.94
CA TYR A 62 4.65 -1.54 2.61
C TYR A 62 3.56 -0.68 1.97
N PRO A 63 3.75 -0.22 0.72
CA PRO A 63 4.96 -0.27 -0.07
C PRO A 63 6.03 0.72 0.39
N SER A 64 7.25 0.58 -0.16
CA SER A 64 8.36 1.54 0.03
C SER A 64 7.99 2.94 -0.47
N ASP A 65 8.70 3.96 0.02
CA ASP A 65 8.48 5.35 -0.38
C ASP A 65 8.55 5.55 -1.91
N ALA A 66 9.48 4.88 -2.57
CA ALA A 66 9.60 4.96 -4.03
C ALA A 66 8.37 4.43 -4.76
N LEU A 67 7.78 3.33 -4.29
CA LEU A 67 6.56 2.78 -4.85
C LEU A 67 5.33 3.60 -4.47
N LEU A 68 5.29 4.11 -3.23
CA LEU A 68 4.20 4.97 -2.77
C LEU A 68 4.14 6.26 -3.60
N GLN A 69 5.29 6.86 -3.92
CA GLN A 69 5.36 8.01 -4.84
C GLN A 69 4.75 7.67 -6.21
N MET A 70 5.14 6.53 -6.79
CA MET A 70 4.58 6.12 -8.09
C MET A 70 3.07 5.90 -8.05
N LEU A 71 2.55 5.38 -6.94
CA LEU A 71 1.11 5.19 -6.74
C LEU A 71 0.40 6.54 -6.63
N ALA A 72 0.97 7.49 -5.87
CA ALA A 72 0.44 8.84 -5.72
C ALA A 72 0.43 9.59 -7.07
N ASP A 73 1.55 9.58 -7.80
CA ASP A 73 1.67 10.19 -9.14
C ASP A 73 0.66 9.61 -10.15
N ALA A 74 0.28 8.36 -9.93
CA ALA A 74 -0.72 7.67 -10.74
C ALA A 74 -2.16 7.82 -10.23
N ASP A 75 -2.42 8.59 -9.18
CA ASP A 75 -3.73 8.73 -8.51
C ASP A 75 -4.34 7.38 -8.09
N VAL A 76 -3.51 6.43 -7.66
CA VAL A 76 -4.00 5.15 -7.18
C VAL A 76 -4.52 5.31 -5.75
N PRO A 77 -5.76 4.92 -5.45
CA PRO A 77 -6.31 5.04 -4.10
C PRO A 77 -5.62 4.06 -3.14
N ILE A 78 -5.45 4.49 -1.89
CA ILE A 78 -4.88 3.67 -0.82
C ILE A 78 -5.90 3.35 0.27
N THR A 79 -5.65 2.28 1.00
CA THR A 79 -6.26 1.94 2.29
C THR A 79 -5.18 1.66 3.33
N LEU A 80 -5.52 1.62 4.61
CA LEU A 80 -4.55 1.42 5.68
C LEU A 80 -4.72 0.05 6.32
N SER A 81 -3.60 -0.56 6.74
CA SER A 81 -3.59 -1.83 7.47
C SER A 81 -2.42 -1.89 8.45
N SER A 82 -2.62 -2.61 9.55
CA SER A 82 -1.55 -2.99 10.46
C SER A 82 -1.11 -4.44 10.34
N ASP A 83 -1.83 -5.24 9.54
CA ASP A 83 -1.58 -6.68 9.40
C ASP A 83 -1.40 -7.35 10.77
N ALA A 84 -2.34 -7.07 11.68
CA ALA A 84 -2.28 -7.45 13.08
C ALA A 84 -2.49 -8.97 13.24
N HIS A 85 -1.58 -9.61 13.97
CA HIS A 85 -1.65 -11.03 14.36
C HIS A 85 -1.88 -11.21 15.86
N SER A 86 -2.10 -10.09 16.60
CA SER A 86 -2.49 -10.04 18.00
C SER A 86 -3.26 -8.75 18.28
N VAL A 87 -3.99 -8.69 19.38
CA VAL A 87 -4.78 -7.51 19.78
C VAL A 87 -3.89 -6.26 19.89
N ALA A 88 -2.68 -6.40 20.46
CA ALA A 88 -1.74 -5.28 20.61
C ALA A 88 -1.21 -4.72 19.28
N GLN A 89 -1.39 -5.42 18.18
CA GLN A 89 -0.96 -4.99 16.85
C GLN A 89 -2.06 -4.29 16.04
N VAL A 90 -3.30 -4.31 16.52
CA VAL A 90 -4.41 -3.63 15.84
C VAL A 90 -4.15 -2.13 15.80
N ALA A 91 -4.13 -1.56 14.60
CA ALA A 91 -3.81 -0.16 14.33
C ALA A 91 -2.42 0.32 14.85
N LEU A 92 -1.51 -0.60 15.16
CA LEU A 92 -0.17 -0.24 15.63
C LEU A 92 0.61 0.54 14.56
N ASN A 93 1.18 1.68 14.93
CA ASN A 93 1.87 2.64 14.05
C ASN A 93 0.96 3.30 12.98
N TYR A 94 -0.35 3.39 13.22
CA TYR A 94 -1.23 4.10 12.29
C TYR A 94 -0.89 5.59 12.21
N ASP A 95 -0.46 6.22 13.29
CA ASP A 95 0.08 7.58 13.32
C ASP A 95 1.15 7.79 12.25
N LYS A 96 2.07 6.82 12.11
CA LYS A 96 3.16 6.88 11.13
C LYS A 96 2.67 6.71 9.69
N ILE A 97 1.76 5.77 9.44
CA ILE A 97 1.24 5.58 8.07
C ILE A 97 0.25 6.69 7.66
N TYR A 98 -0.47 7.31 8.60
CA TYR A 98 -1.23 8.53 8.35
C TYR A 98 -0.31 9.69 7.93
N ALA A 99 0.76 9.93 8.71
CA ALA A 99 1.74 10.97 8.38
C ALA A 99 2.38 10.71 7.01
N LYS A 100 2.75 9.45 6.73
CA LYS A 100 3.34 9.05 5.45
C LYS A 100 2.36 9.25 4.29
N ALA A 101 1.11 8.87 4.43
CA ALA A 101 0.10 9.09 3.39
C ALA A 101 -0.03 10.58 3.03
N ARG A 102 -0.08 11.47 4.04
CA ARG A 102 -0.13 12.91 3.81
C ARG A 102 1.13 13.47 3.16
N GLU A 103 2.30 12.99 3.57
CA GLU A 103 3.59 13.37 2.98
C GLU A 103 3.59 13.14 1.46
N PHE A 104 2.95 12.07 1.00
CA PHE A 104 2.82 11.73 -0.43
C PHE A 104 1.55 12.30 -1.09
N GLY A 105 0.86 13.23 -0.44
CA GLY A 105 -0.25 14.00 -1.03
C GLY A 105 -1.62 13.34 -0.96
N TYR A 106 -1.78 12.25 -0.21
CA TYR A 106 -3.10 11.65 -0.01
C TYR A 106 -3.92 12.46 1.00
N GLU A 107 -5.11 12.88 0.60
CA GLU A 107 -6.08 13.59 1.44
C GLU A 107 -7.16 12.65 2.00
N ARG A 108 -7.33 11.48 1.42
CA ARG A 108 -8.37 10.51 1.76
C ARG A 108 -7.88 9.07 1.55
N ILE A 109 -8.50 8.15 2.27
CA ILE A 109 -8.29 6.70 2.14
C ILE A 109 -9.58 6.01 1.70
N ALA A 110 -9.43 4.89 1.02
CA ALA A 110 -10.55 4.01 0.70
C ALA A 110 -10.86 3.11 1.88
N VAL A 111 -12.14 2.95 2.18
CA VAL A 111 -12.69 1.95 3.12
C VAL A 111 -13.76 1.15 2.39
N PHE A 112 -14.02 -0.07 2.86
CA PHE A 112 -14.97 -0.97 2.20
C PHE A 112 -16.05 -1.43 3.17
N LYS A 113 -17.30 -1.44 2.67
CA LYS A 113 -18.43 -2.09 3.34
C LYS A 113 -19.16 -2.91 2.28
N ASN A 114 -19.33 -4.22 2.54
CA ASN A 114 -19.95 -5.16 1.60
C ASN A 114 -19.35 -5.09 0.17
N ARG A 115 -18.02 -4.94 0.07
CA ARG A 115 -17.26 -4.73 -1.17
C ARG A 115 -17.52 -3.39 -1.88
N GLU A 116 -18.34 -2.52 -1.32
CA GLU A 116 -18.54 -1.16 -1.83
C GLU A 116 -17.48 -0.22 -1.26
N ARG A 117 -16.76 0.44 -2.17
CA ARG A 117 -15.72 1.39 -1.82
C ARG A 117 -16.30 2.75 -1.45
N GLN A 118 -15.87 3.26 -0.32
CA GLN A 118 -16.13 4.62 0.15
C GLN A 118 -14.81 5.32 0.42
N PHE A 119 -14.82 6.66 0.49
CA PHE A 119 -13.64 7.44 0.85
C PHE A 119 -13.87 8.18 2.16
N VAL A 120 -12.84 8.19 3.01
CA VAL A 120 -12.80 8.91 4.28
C VAL A 120 -11.60 9.84 4.26
N ASN A 121 -11.80 11.10 4.66
CA ASN A 121 -10.71 12.07 4.74
C ASN A 121 -9.68 11.65 5.79
N LEU A 122 -8.42 11.84 5.46
CA LEU A 122 -7.33 11.78 6.43
C LEU A 122 -7.40 13.05 7.27
N ALA A 123 -7.88 12.90 8.48
CA ALA A 123 -7.99 14.00 9.43
C ALA A 123 -6.60 14.56 9.85
#